data_02ce339809061e518ee36e6b3bccd7da
#
_entry.id   02ce339809061e518ee36e6b3bccd7da
#
_cell.length_a   1.000
_cell.length_b   1.000
_cell.length_c   1.000
_cell.angle_alpha   90.00
_cell.angle_beta   90.00
_cell.angle_gamma   90.00
#
_symmetry.space_group_name_H-M   'P 1'
#
loop_
_entity.id
_entity.type
_entity.pdbx_description
1 polymer ?
#
loop_
_entity_poly.entity_id
_entity_poly.type
_entity_poly.pdbx_seq_one_letter_code
_entity_poly.pdbx_strand_id
1 'polypeptide(L)'
;MKLEFVKMNGAANDFIMVDNRAGSIHLAPAVVRELCDRRRGVGADGLILVEPSPGNDFFMHYYNADGGEEVMCGNGARCSAHFAATLGLGAPSARGAMLHFMTGSGAIDARVEGDDISLSMMDARNMRRNIASDVAPDGSTLHFMVVGTRHAVVPMDDVTSLTADEVARIGRALRHDPAFAPEGANVNFASLAPDGRMHLRTYEKGVEAETFACGTGSVASAVIFAHDGRVKSPVRVVQHSGDVLVISFEPNPSGAGKVRMEGPVRVSFRGSADVS
;
A
#
# COMPACT_ATOMS: atom_id res chain seq x y z
N MET A 1 -29.46 -10.84 -0.39
CA MET A 1 -29.51 -9.88 -1.53
C MET A 1 -28.42 -10.26 -2.53
N LYS A 2 -28.57 -9.87 -3.81
CA LYS A 2 -27.51 -10.10 -4.80
C LYS A 2 -26.55 -8.91 -4.82
N LEU A 3 -25.27 -9.15 -4.55
CA LEU A 3 -24.21 -8.15 -4.51
C LEU A 3 -23.38 -8.25 -5.79
N GLU A 4 -23.43 -7.21 -6.63
CA GLU A 4 -22.58 -7.10 -7.82
C GLU A 4 -21.21 -6.56 -7.41
N PHE A 5 -20.14 -7.11 -7.99
CA PHE A 5 -18.78 -6.69 -7.65
C PHE A 5 -17.80 -6.77 -8.82
N VAL A 6 -16.68 -6.08 -8.66
CA VAL A 6 -15.50 -6.22 -9.52
C VAL A 6 -14.34 -6.71 -8.65
N LYS A 7 -13.72 -7.83 -9.03
CA LYS A 7 -12.49 -8.31 -8.39
C LYS A 7 -11.30 -7.59 -9.02
N MET A 8 -10.52 -6.91 -8.19
CA MET A 8 -9.35 -6.15 -8.62
C MET A 8 -8.14 -6.47 -7.75
N ASN A 9 -6.95 -6.16 -8.25
CA ASN A 9 -5.74 -6.16 -7.44
C ASN A 9 -4.81 -5.00 -7.80
N GLY A 10 -4.03 -4.54 -6.81
CA GLY A 10 -2.94 -3.62 -6.96
C GLY A 10 -1.69 -4.19 -6.30
N ALA A 11 -0.69 -4.57 -7.10
CA ALA A 11 0.55 -5.21 -6.62
C ALA A 11 0.28 -6.51 -5.82
N ALA A 12 -0.55 -7.40 -6.38
CA ALA A 12 -0.97 -8.69 -5.83
C ALA A 12 -1.78 -8.63 -4.52
N ASN A 13 -2.14 -7.46 -4.03
CA ASN A 13 -3.11 -7.28 -2.95
C ASN A 13 -4.50 -7.11 -3.56
N ASP A 14 -5.44 -8.02 -3.27
CA ASP A 14 -6.67 -8.19 -4.04
C ASP A 14 -7.94 -7.82 -3.26
N PHE A 15 -8.89 -7.19 -3.95
CA PHE A 15 -10.08 -6.60 -3.35
C PHE A 15 -11.36 -6.95 -4.10
N ILE A 16 -12.45 -7.07 -3.34
CA ILE A 16 -13.83 -7.08 -3.84
C ILE A 16 -14.31 -5.61 -3.86
N MET A 17 -14.45 -5.03 -5.05
CA MET A 17 -14.88 -3.64 -5.23
C MET A 17 -16.38 -3.60 -5.46
N VAL A 18 -17.11 -2.80 -4.70
CA VAL A 18 -18.57 -2.69 -4.75
C VAL A 18 -19.00 -1.24 -4.93
N ASP A 19 -19.89 -0.99 -5.88
CA ASP A 19 -20.54 0.31 -6.07
C ASP A 19 -21.66 0.49 -5.03
N ASN A 20 -21.42 1.31 -4.03
CA ASN A 20 -22.39 1.69 -3.00
C ASN A 20 -22.69 3.21 -3.04
N ARG A 21 -22.63 3.84 -4.22
CA ARG A 21 -22.95 5.27 -4.37
C ARG A 21 -24.40 5.62 -4.01
N ALA A 22 -25.29 4.62 -4.02
CA ALA A 22 -26.66 4.77 -3.51
C ALA A 22 -26.73 4.77 -1.97
N GLY A 23 -25.67 4.37 -1.26
CA GLY A 23 -25.63 4.29 0.21
C GLY A 23 -26.57 3.23 0.80
N SER A 24 -26.98 2.24 0.01
CA SER A 24 -28.00 1.23 0.40
C SER A 24 -27.40 -0.11 0.85
N ILE A 25 -26.09 -0.32 0.66
CA ILE A 25 -25.43 -1.57 0.99
C ILE A 25 -24.74 -1.41 2.36
N HIS A 26 -25.18 -2.21 3.33
CA HIS A 26 -24.59 -2.28 4.67
C HIS A 26 -24.21 -3.74 4.94
N LEU A 27 -22.91 -4.01 5.07
CA LEU A 27 -22.39 -5.36 5.25
C LEU A 27 -21.98 -5.58 6.71
N ALA A 28 -22.55 -6.61 7.32
CA ALA A 28 -22.07 -7.06 8.63
C ALA A 28 -20.65 -7.67 8.50
N PRO A 29 -19.77 -7.56 9.53
CA PRO A 29 -18.44 -8.14 9.50
C PRO A 29 -18.40 -9.63 9.13
N ALA A 30 -19.43 -10.40 9.52
CA ALA A 30 -19.55 -11.82 9.19
C ALA A 30 -19.73 -12.05 7.69
N VAL A 31 -20.50 -11.20 7.01
CA VAL A 31 -20.73 -11.25 5.55
C VAL A 31 -19.44 -10.90 4.80
N VAL A 32 -18.71 -9.90 5.26
CA VAL A 32 -17.41 -9.53 4.67
C VAL A 32 -16.43 -10.69 4.77
N ARG A 33 -16.33 -11.34 5.96
CA ARG A 33 -15.48 -12.52 6.14
C ARG A 33 -15.85 -13.66 5.20
N GLU A 34 -17.15 -13.92 5.03
CA GLU A 34 -17.64 -14.96 4.12
C GLU A 34 -17.27 -14.64 2.66
N LEU A 35 -17.49 -13.41 2.21
CA LEU A 35 -17.12 -12.96 0.87
C LEU A 35 -15.61 -13.03 0.63
N CYS A 36 -14.80 -12.71 1.62
CA CYS A 36 -13.34 -12.73 1.53
C CYS A 36 -12.72 -14.13 1.68
N ASP A 37 -13.48 -15.13 2.15
CA ASP A 37 -12.98 -16.52 2.24
C ASP A 37 -12.65 -17.07 0.86
N ARG A 38 -11.37 -17.49 0.66
CA ARG A 38 -10.87 -17.95 -0.65
C ARG A 38 -11.40 -19.32 -1.09
N ARG A 39 -12.09 -20.04 -0.21
CA ARG A 39 -12.63 -21.38 -0.48
C ARG A 39 -14.16 -21.41 -0.53
N ARG A 40 -14.83 -20.50 0.19
CA ARG A 40 -16.28 -20.47 0.35
C ARG A 40 -16.93 -19.24 -0.30
N GLY A 41 -16.19 -18.14 -0.40
CA GLY A 41 -16.65 -16.87 -0.97
C GLY A 41 -15.99 -16.56 -2.30
N VAL A 42 -15.91 -15.27 -2.60
CA VAL A 42 -15.19 -14.72 -3.76
C VAL A 42 -13.68 -14.85 -3.55
N GLY A 43 -13.22 -14.71 -2.30
CA GLY A 43 -11.82 -14.74 -1.91
C GLY A 43 -11.11 -13.42 -2.20
N ALA A 44 -10.65 -12.73 -1.15
CA ALA A 44 -9.90 -11.48 -1.27
C ALA A 44 -9.15 -11.17 0.04
N ASP A 45 -8.18 -10.25 -0.03
CA ASP A 45 -7.54 -9.65 1.14
C ASP A 45 -8.43 -8.61 1.81
N GLY A 46 -9.45 -8.09 1.09
CA GLY A 46 -10.43 -7.20 1.65
C GLY A 46 -11.56 -6.85 0.68
N LEU A 47 -12.51 -6.07 1.20
CA LEU A 47 -13.66 -5.56 0.45
C LEU A 47 -13.70 -4.04 0.57
N ILE A 48 -13.99 -3.37 -0.53
CA ILE A 48 -14.08 -1.91 -0.58
C ILE A 48 -15.41 -1.50 -1.18
N LEU A 49 -16.13 -0.63 -0.46
CA LEU A 49 -17.30 0.05 -0.98
C LEU A 49 -16.90 1.44 -1.47
N VAL A 50 -17.34 1.80 -2.67
CA VAL A 50 -17.31 3.18 -3.19
C VAL A 50 -18.63 3.83 -2.79
N GLU A 51 -18.57 4.75 -1.80
CA GLU A 51 -19.73 5.35 -1.16
C GLU A 51 -19.88 6.84 -1.47
N PRO A 52 -21.08 7.44 -1.27
CA PRO A 52 -21.23 8.88 -1.44
C PRO A 52 -20.38 9.64 -0.41
N SER A 53 -19.79 10.76 -0.86
CA SER A 53 -19.00 11.66 -0.01
C SER A 53 -19.28 13.11 -0.38
N PRO A 54 -20.00 13.88 0.47
CA PRO A 54 -20.30 15.27 0.18
C PRO A 54 -19.03 16.11 -0.07
N GLY A 55 -18.97 16.77 -1.22
CA GLY A 55 -17.81 17.62 -1.59
C GLY A 55 -16.59 16.87 -2.14
N ASN A 56 -16.66 15.54 -2.27
CA ASN A 56 -15.65 14.71 -2.87
C ASN A 56 -16.27 13.79 -3.93
N ASP A 57 -15.46 13.13 -4.75
CA ASP A 57 -15.96 12.20 -5.76
C ASP A 57 -16.58 10.95 -5.10
N PHE A 58 -15.99 10.44 -4.02
CA PHE A 58 -16.51 9.32 -3.24
C PHE A 58 -15.82 9.20 -1.88
N PHE A 59 -16.33 8.30 -1.03
CA PHE A 59 -15.65 7.78 0.16
C PHE A 59 -15.23 6.33 -0.08
N MET A 60 -13.97 6.01 0.20
CA MET A 60 -13.43 4.66 0.19
C MET A 60 -13.66 4.00 1.55
N HIS A 61 -14.67 3.14 1.65
CA HIS A 61 -14.94 2.36 2.86
C HIS A 61 -14.31 0.98 2.73
N TYR A 62 -13.27 0.73 3.52
CA TYR A 62 -12.43 -0.45 3.40
C TYR A 62 -12.61 -1.40 4.58
N TYR A 63 -12.79 -2.68 4.28
CA TYR A 63 -12.84 -3.79 5.23
C TYR A 63 -11.72 -4.78 4.93
N ASN A 64 -10.99 -5.19 5.96
CA ASN A 64 -10.09 -6.35 5.89
C ASN A 64 -10.87 -7.67 5.70
N ALA A 65 -10.16 -8.74 5.34
CA ALA A 65 -10.75 -10.06 5.14
C ALA A 65 -11.42 -10.64 6.40
N ASP A 66 -11.04 -10.18 7.60
CA ASP A 66 -11.66 -10.57 8.87
C ASP A 66 -12.96 -9.82 9.19
N GLY A 67 -13.36 -8.88 8.31
CA GLY A 67 -14.53 -8.03 8.47
C GLY A 67 -14.32 -6.80 9.32
N GLY A 68 -13.10 -6.54 9.80
CA GLY A 68 -12.74 -5.30 10.49
C GLY A 68 -12.63 -4.14 9.53
N GLU A 69 -13.13 -2.97 9.93
CA GLU A 69 -12.95 -1.73 9.17
C GLU A 69 -11.52 -1.21 9.30
N GLU A 70 -10.97 -0.73 8.20
CA GLU A 70 -9.66 -0.12 8.15
C GLU A 70 -9.70 1.27 7.52
N VAL A 71 -8.80 2.12 7.97
CA VAL A 71 -8.82 3.54 7.58
C VAL A 71 -8.23 3.79 6.19
N MET A 72 -7.28 2.97 5.74
CA MET A 72 -6.60 3.18 4.46
C MET A 72 -5.73 1.99 4.06
N CYS A 73 -5.70 1.70 2.76
CA CYS A 73 -4.73 0.81 2.11
C CYS A 73 -4.31 1.44 0.77
N GLY A 74 -3.02 1.68 0.56
CA GLY A 74 -2.53 2.31 -0.68
C GLY A 74 -2.82 1.49 -1.95
N ASN A 75 -2.79 0.15 -1.85
CA ASN A 75 -3.14 -0.74 -2.95
C ASN A 75 -4.64 -0.69 -3.24
N GLY A 76 -5.46 -0.72 -2.18
CA GLY A 76 -6.91 -0.55 -2.27
C GLY A 76 -7.32 0.82 -2.81
N ALA A 77 -6.63 1.88 -2.40
CA ALA A 77 -6.89 3.24 -2.90
C ALA A 77 -6.64 3.37 -4.41
N ARG A 78 -5.60 2.70 -4.97
CA ARG A 78 -5.41 2.65 -6.43
C ARG A 78 -6.56 1.90 -7.11
N CYS A 79 -6.95 0.74 -6.59
CA CYS A 79 -8.10 -0.01 -7.10
C CYS A 79 -9.39 0.82 -7.03
N SER A 80 -9.61 1.55 -5.92
CA SER A 80 -10.78 2.42 -5.73
C SER A 80 -10.83 3.56 -6.75
N ALA A 81 -9.71 4.23 -6.98
CA ALA A 81 -9.63 5.30 -7.97
C ALA A 81 -9.92 4.80 -9.40
N HIS A 82 -9.33 3.67 -9.78
CA HIS A 82 -9.62 3.05 -11.08
C HIS A 82 -11.09 2.64 -11.18
N PHE A 83 -11.62 1.95 -10.18
CA PHE A 83 -13.02 1.51 -10.16
C PHE A 83 -13.98 2.70 -10.24
N ALA A 84 -13.77 3.74 -9.42
CA ALA A 84 -14.56 4.97 -9.44
C ALA A 84 -14.54 5.66 -10.82
N ALA A 85 -13.39 5.74 -11.48
CA ALA A 85 -13.29 6.27 -12.84
C ALA A 85 -14.12 5.44 -13.86
N THR A 86 -14.17 4.10 -13.73
CA THR A 86 -15.04 3.25 -14.57
C THR A 86 -16.53 3.46 -14.31
N LEU A 87 -16.89 3.99 -13.13
CA LEU A 87 -18.27 4.39 -12.78
C LEU A 87 -18.61 5.81 -13.24
N GLY A 88 -17.67 6.48 -13.91
CA GLY A 88 -17.85 7.84 -14.42
C GLY A 88 -17.63 8.94 -13.39
N LEU A 89 -16.98 8.63 -12.26
CA LEU A 89 -16.59 9.63 -11.24
C LEU A 89 -15.28 10.32 -11.62
N GLY A 90 -15.08 11.51 -11.06
CA GLY A 90 -13.90 12.34 -11.26
C GLY A 90 -13.98 13.28 -12.45
N ALA A 91 -13.08 14.27 -12.46
CA ALA A 91 -12.95 15.24 -13.54
C ALA A 91 -12.16 14.65 -14.72
N PRO A 92 -12.61 14.82 -15.97
CA PRO A 92 -11.84 14.38 -17.14
C PRO A 92 -10.44 15.02 -17.17
N SER A 93 -9.45 14.24 -17.58
CA SER A 93 -8.09 14.73 -17.84
C SER A 93 -7.64 14.32 -19.25
N ALA A 94 -6.49 14.83 -19.69
CA ALA A 94 -5.99 14.55 -21.06
C ALA A 94 -5.75 13.05 -21.35
N ARG A 95 -5.56 12.23 -20.30
CA ARG A 95 -5.26 10.78 -20.43
C ARG A 95 -6.15 9.88 -19.59
N GLY A 96 -7.21 10.42 -18.96
CA GLY A 96 -8.10 9.65 -18.11
C GLY A 96 -8.90 10.52 -17.16
N ALA A 97 -8.78 10.32 -15.84
CA ALA A 97 -9.53 11.06 -14.83
C ALA A 97 -8.65 11.54 -13.67
N MET A 98 -9.07 12.67 -13.09
CA MET A 98 -8.59 13.17 -11.80
C MET A 98 -9.69 12.95 -10.77
N LEU A 99 -9.35 12.36 -9.64
CA LEU A 99 -10.29 12.13 -8.55
C LEU A 99 -9.77 12.75 -7.26
N HIS A 100 -10.72 13.28 -6.48
CA HIS A 100 -10.49 13.72 -5.11
C HIS A 100 -11.46 12.96 -4.20
N PHE A 101 -10.97 12.04 -3.39
CA PHE A 101 -11.81 11.16 -2.58
C PHE A 101 -11.35 11.05 -1.14
N MET A 102 -12.28 10.70 -0.27
CA MET A 102 -12.03 10.54 1.15
C MET A 102 -11.76 9.09 1.53
N THR A 103 -10.91 8.92 2.52
CA THR A 103 -10.65 7.66 3.24
C THR A 103 -10.77 7.90 4.73
N GLY A 104 -10.73 6.86 5.55
CA GLY A 104 -10.65 7.02 7.01
C GLY A 104 -9.39 7.76 7.49
N SER A 105 -8.34 7.84 6.66
CA SER A 105 -7.10 8.59 6.94
C SER A 105 -7.07 10.01 6.36
N GLY A 106 -8.13 10.45 5.68
CA GLY A 106 -8.22 11.76 5.03
C GLY A 106 -8.35 11.70 3.52
N ALA A 107 -8.23 12.87 2.89
CA ALA A 107 -8.40 13.04 1.45
C ALA A 107 -7.19 12.54 0.65
N ILE A 108 -7.47 11.98 -0.52
CA ILE A 108 -6.47 11.53 -1.50
C ILE A 108 -6.81 12.14 -2.88
N ASP A 109 -5.78 12.66 -3.54
CA ASP A 109 -5.85 13.02 -4.95
C ASP A 109 -5.29 11.89 -5.80
N ALA A 110 -6.07 11.41 -6.74
CA ALA A 110 -5.67 10.37 -7.68
C ALA A 110 -5.68 10.86 -9.12
N ARG A 111 -4.72 10.38 -9.90
CA ARG A 111 -4.73 10.46 -11.36
C ARG A 111 -4.82 9.04 -11.91
N VAL A 112 -5.82 8.82 -12.74
CA VAL A 112 -6.09 7.53 -13.41
C VAL A 112 -5.72 7.67 -14.88
N GLU A 113 -4.74 6.92 -15.35
CA GLU A 113 -4.32 6.86 -16.77
C GLU A 113 -4.32 5.38 -17.22
N GLY A 114 -5.47 4.91 -17.74
CA GLY A 114 -5.66 3.48 -17.99
C GLY A 114 -5.55 2.67 -16.69
N ASP A 115 -4.66 1.69 -16.68
CA ASP A 115 -4.40 0.84 -15.52
C ASP A 115 -3.32 1.41 -14.58
N ASP A 116 -2.66 2.51 -14.94
CA ASP A 116 -1.67 3.18 -14.09
C ASP A 116 -2.33 4.27 -13.24
N ILE A 117 -2.20 4.13 -11.93
CA ILE A 117 -2.85 4.99 -10.94
C ILE A 117 -1.79 5.69 -10.10
N SER A 118 -1.81 7.02 -10.10
CA SER A 118 -0.93 7.85 -9.27
C SER A 118 -1.72 8.49 -8.13
N LEU A 119 -1.34 8.20 -6.89
CA LEU A 119 -1.96 8.75 -5.67
C LEU A 119 -1.08 9.81 -5.03
N SER A 120 -1.68 10.86 -4.45
CA SER A 120 -1.01 11.65 -3.42
C SER A 120 -0.85 10.81 -2.17
N MET A 121 0.33 10.91 -1.54
CA MET A 121 0.65 10.17 -0.31
C MET A 121 0.95 11.15 0.81
N MET A 122 0.86 10.67 2.04
CA MET A 122 1.34 11.43 3.20
C MET A 122 2.82 11.72 3.08
N ASP A 123 3.26 12.89 3.58
CA ASP A 123 4.66 13.24 3.64
C ASP A 123 5.46 12.22 4.45
N ALA A 124 6.68 11.96 4.02
CA ALA A 124 7.66 11.17 4.76
C ALA A 124 8.32 12.07 5.82
N ARG A 125 8.26 11.67 7.10
CA ARG A 125 8.67 12.49 8.25
C ARG A 125 9.48 11.70 9.27
N ASN A 126 10.07 12.43 10.22
CA ASN A 126 10.77 11.86 11.38
C ASN A 126 11.89 10.89 10.96
N MET A 127 12.62 11.24 9.91
CA MET A 127 13.75 10.45 9.44
C MET A 127 14.83 10.35 10.53
N ARG A 128 15.24 9.14 10.84
CA ARG A 128 16.44 8.84 11.65
C ARG A 128 17.32 7.88 10.86
N ARG A 129 18.60 8.15 10.79
CA ARG A 129 19.56 7.34 10.03
C ARG A 129 20.62 6.75 10.94
N ASN A 130 21.25 5.67 10.49
CA ASN A 130 22.37 4.99 11.16
C ASN A 130 22.02 4.56 12.60
N ILE A 131 20.87 3.92 12.76
CA ILE A 131 20.43 3.37 14.03
C ILE A 131 21.15 2.04 14.24
N ALA A 132 21.90 1.92 15.32
CA ALA A 132 22.51 0.66 15.72
C ALA A 132 21.44 -0.31 16.22
N SER A 133 21.60 -1.59 15.89
CA SER A 133 20.75 -2.69 16.36
C SER A 133 21.55 -3.98 16.43
N ASP A 134 21.41 -4.69 17.53
CA ASP A 134 22.09 -5.98 17.74
C ASP A 134 21.45 -7.13 16.91
N VAL A 135 20.29 -6.88 16.32
CA VAL A 135 19.56 -7.86 15.50
C VAL A 135 19.62 -7.53 14.00
N ALA A 136 20.28 -6.43 13.63
CA ALA A 136 20.48 -6.09 12.23
C ALA A 136 21.39 -7.12 11.54
N PRO A 137 21.11 -7.55 10.30
CA PRO A 137 21.97 -8.48 9.58
C PRO A 137 23.39 -7.91 9.39
N ASP A 138 24.40 -8.72 9.66
CA ASP A 138 25.82 -8.50 9.29
C ASP A 138 26.35 -7.06 9.53
N GLY A 139 25.97 -6.44 10.66
CA GLY A 139 26.42 -5.09 11.01
C GLY A 139 25.81 -3.97 10.14
N SER A 140 24.73 -4.28 9.40
CA SER A 140 23.98 -3.27 8.66
C SER A 140 23.38 -2.24 9.62
N THR A 141 23.33 -0.98 9.18
CA THR A 141 22.69 0.09 9.94
C THR A 141 21.22 0.16 9.56
N LEU A 142 20.38 0.40 10.56
CA LEU A 142 18.95 0.64 10.33
C LEU A 142 18.69 2.13 10.11
N HIS A 143 17.64 2.38 9.37
CA HIS A 143 17.07 3.72 9.24
C HIS A 143 15.60 3.67 9.64
N PHE A 144 15.03 4.83 9.97
CA PHE A 144 13.63 4.95 10.38
C PHE A 144 12.96 6.12 9.66
N MET A 145 11.69 5.92 9.30
CA MET A 145 10.85 6.92 8.64
C MET A 145 9.39 6.69 9.05
N VAL A 146 8.62 7.76 9.10
CA VAL A 146 7.16 7.71 9.24
C VAL A 146 6.51 8.14 7.93
N VAL A 147 5.72 7.25 7.34
CA VAL A 147 4.88 7.51 6.16
C VAL A 147 3.50 6.94 6.46
N GLY A 148 2.65 7.77 7.12
CA GLY A 148 1.41 7.29 7.72
C GLY A 148 1.61 6.34 8.90
N THR A 149 2.42 5.30 8.70
CA THR A 149 2.86 4.37 9.74
C THR A 149 4.39 4.37 9.85
N ARG A 150 4.93 3.62 10.80
CA ARG A 150 6.36 3.57 11.16
C ARG A 150 7.07 2.52 10.32
N HIS A 151 8.21 2.88 9.74
CA HIS A 151 9.02 2.03 8.90
C HIS A 151 10.47 1.99 9.39
N ALA A 152 10.99 0.80 9.66
CA ALA A 152 12.41 0.52 9.70
C ALA A 152 12.85 0.16 8.28
N VAL A 153 13.97 0.70 7.82
CA VAL A 153 14.56 0.39 6.52
C VAL A 153 15.95 -0.21 6.75
N VAL A 154 16.17 -1.37 6.16
CA VAL A 154 17.39 -2.16 6.22
C VAL A 154 18.03 -2.17 4.83
N PRO A 155 19.02 -1.30 4.55
CA PRO A 155 19.77 -1.39 3.30
C PRO A 155 20.55 -2.70 3.24
N MET A 156 20.49 -3.38 2.11
CA MET A 156 21.20 -4.63 1.83
C MET A 156 21.88 -4.56 0.46
N ASP A 157 22.83 -5.45 0.21
CA ASP A 157 23.44 -5.58 -1.11
C ASP A 157 22.46 -6.22 -2.10
N ASP A 158 21.79 -7.29 -1.70
CA ASP A 158 20.78 -7.98 -2.52
C ASP A 158 19.68 -8.60 -1.65
N VAL A 159 18.47 -8.00 -1.70
CA VAL A 159 17.30 -8.53 -0.99
C VAL A 159 16.64 -9.72 -1.70
N THR A 160 16.98 -9.95 -2.97
CA THR A 160 16.39 -11.06 -3.75
C THR A 160 16.98 -12.40 -3.32
N SER A 161 18.14 -12.40 -2.67
CA SER A 161 18.77 -13.60 -2.12
C SER A 161 18.15 -14.10 -0.81
N LEU A 162 17.37 -13.25 -0.11
CA LEU A 162 16.71 -13.64 1.13
C LEU A 162 15.63 -14.71 0.88
N THR A 163 15.63 -15.74 1.69
CA THR A 163 14.51 -16.68 1.78
C THR A 163 13.32 -16.07 2.52
N ALA A 164 12.12 -16.61 2.34
CA ALA A 164 10.94 -16.17 3.09
C ALA A 164 11.11 -16.35 4.61
N ASP A 165 11.78 -17.45 5.03
CA ASP A 165 12.06 -17.72 6.44
C ASP A 165 13.03 -16.69 7.04
N GLU A 166 14.03 -16.23 6.28
CA GLU A 166 14.94 -15.18 6.73
C GLU A 166 14.22 -13.84 6.87
N VAL A 167 13.39 -13.45 5.90
CA VAL A 167 12.57 -12.23 6.01
C VAL A 167 11.66 -12.30 7.22
N ALA A 168 11.00 -13.43 7.45
CA ALA A 168 10.12 -13.62 8.60
C ALA A 168 10.90 -13.57 9.93
N ARG A 169 12.03 -14.26 10.03
CA ARG A 169 12.85 -14.32 11.25
C ARG A 169 13.46 -12.96 11.60
N ILE A 170 14.14 -12.33 10.64
CA ILE A 170 14.82 -11.04 10.85
C ILE A 170 13.77 -9.94 10.99
N GLY A 171 12.74 -9.96 10.14
CA GLY A 171 11.64 -8.98 10.16
C GLY A 171 10.93 -8.97 11.52
N ARG A 172 10.60 -10.14 12.08
CA ARG A 172 9.98 -10.25 13.41
C ARG A 172 10.89 -9.68 14.50
N ALA A 173 12.17 -9.98 14.47
CA ALA A 173 13.11 -9.48 15.46
C ALA A 173 13.23 -7.94 15.41
N LEU A 174 13.42 -7.37 14.22
CA LEU A 174 13.53 -5.93 14.02
C LEU A 174 12.20 -5.18 14.23
N ARG A 175 11.05 -5.83 13.94
CA ARG A 175 9.71 -5.29 14.19
C ARG A 175 9.54 -4.86 15.65
N HIS A 176 10.17 -5.57 16.59
CA HIS A 176 10.10 -5.34 18.02
C HIS A 176 11.40 -4.79 18.62
N ASP A 177 12.35 -4.33 17.78
CA ASP A 177 13.59 -3.75 18.23
C ASP A 177 13.35 -2.58 19.19
N PRO A 178 14.08 -2.50 20.32
CA PRO A 178 13.93 -1.40 21.29
C PRO A 178 14.06 -0.01 20.70
N ALA A 179 14.81 0.15 19.58
CA ALA A 179 14.94 1.42 18.86
C ALA A 179 13.60 1.95 18.28
N PHE A 180 12.61 1.06 18.14
CA PHE A 180 11.30 1.39 17.62
C PHE A 180 10.15 1.26 18.64
N ALA A 181 10.50 1.00 19.91
CA ALA A 181 9.52 0.88 21.00
C ALA A 181 8.74 2.20 21.21
N PRO A 182 7.51 2.15 21.81
CA PRO A 182 6.76 0.93 22.14
C PRO A 182 5.99 0.32 20.95
N GLU A 183 5.70 1.09 19.87
CA GLU A 183 4.78 0.65 18.81
C GLU A 183 5.44 -0.30 17.79
N GLY A 184 6.79 -0.30 17.73
CA GLY A 184 7.56 -0.99 16.72
C GLY A 184 7.39 -0.39 15.31
N ALA A 185 7.80 -1.12 14.27
CA ALA A 185 7.76 -0.64 12.89
C ALA A 185 7.52 -1.78 11.89
N ASN A 186 7.02 -1.45 10.69
CA ASN A 186 7.19 -2.30 9.52
C ASN A 186 8.68 -2.40 9.18
N VAL A 187 9.15 -3.56 8.75
CA VAL A 187 10.56 -3.76 8.40
C VAL A 187 10.69 -3.94 6.90
N ASN A 188 11.46 -3.05 6.28
CA ASN A 188 11.63 -2.96 4.85
C ASN A 188 13.08 -3.27 4.50
N PHE A 189 13.34 -4.41 3.89
CA PHE A 189 14.64 -4.79 3.35
C PHE A 189 14.73 -4.22 1.93
N ALA A 190 15.75 -3.39 1.66
CA ALA A 190 15.87 -2.68 0.39
C ALA A 190 17.28 -2.81 -0.20
N SER A 191 17.36 -3.10 -1.50
CA SER A 191 18.61 -3.12 -2.27
C SER A 191 18.44 -2.40 -3.61
N LEU A 192 19.56 -1.99 -4.22
CA LEU A 192 19.58 -1.43 -5.57
C LEU A 192 20.15 -2.46 -6.55
N ALA A 193 19.38 -2.76 -7.58
CA ALA A 193 19.86 -3.55 -8.71
C ALA A 193 20.77 -2.73 -9.62
N PRO A 194 21.63 -3.40 -10.46
CA PRO A 194 22.52 -2.71 -11.40
C PRO A 194 21.81 -1.81 -12.42
N ASP A 195 20.53 -2.06 -12.70
CA ASP A 195 19.69 -1.25 -13.59
C ASP A 195 19.08 -0.01 -12.92
N GLY A 196 19.43 0.24 -11.65
CA GLY A 196 18.97 1.38 -10.87
C GLY A 196 17.59 1.20 -10.24
N ARG A 197 16.92 0.07 -10.42
CA ARG A 197 15.66 -0.23 -9.70
C ARG A 197 15.97 -0.62 -8.27
N MET A 198 15.10 -0.21 -7.35
CA MET A 198 15.12 -0.66 -5.97
C MET A 198 14.28 -1.94 -5.85
N HIS A 199 14.80 -2.97 -5.19
CA HIS A 199 14.05 -4.14 -4.79
C HIS A 199 13.66 -4.03 -3.32
N LEU A 200 12.41 -4.39 -2.99
CA LEU A 200 11.86 -4.25 -1.66
C LEU A 200 11.16 -5.52 -1.21
N ARG A 201 11.45 -5.93 0.02
CA ARG A 201 10.71 -6.95 0.75
C ARG A 201 10.28 -6.39 2.10
N THR A 202 9.04 -6.62 2.52
CA THR A 202 8.50 -6.01 3.73
C THR A 202 7.89 -7.05 4.66
N TYR A 203 8.35 -7.07 5.92
CA TYR A 203 7.66 -7.71 7.03
C TYR A 203 6.74 -6.67 7.67
N GLU A 204 5.43 -6.93 7.66
CA GLU A 204 4.44 -5.92 7.98
C GLU A 204 3.86 -6.07 9.39
N LYS A 205 3.86 -4.97 10.13
CA LYS A 205 3.24 -4.83 11.44
C LYS A 205 1.73 -5.03 11.35
N GLY A 206 1.18 -5.88 12.21
CA GLY A 206 -0.25 -6.21 12.22
C GLY A 206 -0.58 -7.43 11.37
N VAL A 207 0.11 -7.64 10.25
CA VAL A 207 0.07 -8.89 9.47
C VAL A 207 0.99 -9.93 10.12
N GLU A 208 2.11 -9.47 10.68
CA GLU A 208 3.17 -10.27 11.33
C GLU A 208 3.76 -11.35 10.40
N ALA A 209 3.85 -11.00 9.12
CA ALA A 209 4.40 -11.81 8.05
C ALA A 209 4.95 -10.91 6.92
N GLU A 210 5.66 -11.52 5.96
CA GLU A 210 6.01 -10.85 4.72
C GLU A 210 4.78 -10.62 3.86
N THR A 211 4.66 -9.39 3.30
CA THR A 211 3.60 -9.01 2.36
C THR A 211 4.13 -8.89 0.93
N PHE A 212 3.25 -9.08 -0.05
CA PHE A 212 3.61 -9.00 -1.47
C PHE A 212 3.96 -7.58 -1.93
N ALA A 213 3.42 -6.54 -1.26
CA ALA A 213 3.72 -5.15 -1.56
C ALA A 213 3.38 -4.24 -0.37
N CYS A 214 4.26 -3.24 -0.13
CA CYS A 214 4.04 -2.20 0.86
C CYS A 214 4.33 -0.82 0.24
N GLY A 215 3.28 -0.05 -0.06
CA GLY A 215 3.40 1.26 -0.70
C GLY A 215 4.12 2.28 0.18
N THR A 216 3.76 2.39 1.46
CA THR A 216 4.39 3.30 2.43
C THR A 216 5.84 2.90 2.74
N GLY A 217 6.13 1.60 2.77
CA GLY A 217 7.50 1.07 2.87
C GLY A 217 8.36 1.42 1.66
N SER A 218 7.75 1.41 0.46
CA SER A 218 8.42 1.87 -0.77
C SER A 218 8.79 3.34 -0.70
N VAL A 219 7.88 4.20 -0.21
CA VAL A 219 8.17 5.62 0.00
C VAL A 219 9.30 5.80 1.02
N ALA A 220 9.22 5.14 2.18
CA ALA A 220 10.23 5.25 3.23
C ALA A 220 11.62 4.85 2.72
N SER A 221 11.72 3.72 2.01
CA SER A 221 12.98 3.21 1.46
C SER A 221 13.55 4.13 0.37
N ALA A 222 12.70 4.58 -0.57
CA ALA A 222 13.12 5.48 -1.64
C ALA A 222 13.66 6.82 -1.10
N VAL A 223 12.98 7.41 -0.11
CA VAL A 223 13.40 8.67 0.51
C VAL A 223 14.72 8.51 1.26
N ILE A 224 14.89 7.44 2.06
CA ILE A 224 16.14 7.17 2.78
C ILE A 224 17.31 7.00 1.81
N PHE A 225 17.15 6.18 0.76
CA PHE A 225 18.20 5.99 -0.23
C PHE A 225 18.53 7.27 -1.02
N ALA A 226 17.56 8.17 -1.21
CA ALA A 226 17.82 9.48 -1.80
C ALA A 226 18.61 10.40 -0.88
N HIS A 227 18.35 10.39 0.42
CA HIS A 227 19.14 11.12 1.41
C HIS A 227 20.57 10.58 1.58
N ASP A 228 20.79 9.31 1.25
CA ASP A 228 22.13 8.70 1.19
C ASP A 228 22.82 8.94 -0.17
N GLY A 229 22.19 9.68 -1.09
CA GLY A 229 22.72 9.99 -2.41
C GLY A 229 22.75 8.81 -3.39
N ARG A 230 22.10 7.69 -3.05
CA ARG A 230 22.09 6.44 -3.83
C ARG A 230 21.08 6.45 -4.97
N VAL A 231 20.00 7.22 -4.85
CA VAL A 231 18.94 7.35 -5.87
C VAL A 231 18.46 8.80 -5.98
N LYS A 232 17.73 9.12 -7.04
CA LYS A 232 17.02 10.40 -7.21
C LYS A 232 15.56 10.13 -7.56
N SER A 233 14.64 10.99 -7.06
CA SER A 233 13.23 10.96 -7.45
C SER A 233 13.06 11.24 -8.96
N PRO A 234 12.20 10.47 -9.70
CA PRO A 234 11.39 9.37 -9.21
C PRO A 234 12.18 8.05 -9.08
N VAL A 235 11.81 7.22 -8.10
CA VAL A 235 12.42 5.90 -7.83
C VAL A 235 11.47 4.79 -8.24
N ARG A 236 11.97 3.82 -9.02
CA ARG A 236 11.22 2.60 -9.40
C ARG A 236 11.49 1.51 -8.36
N VAL A 237 10.45 1.08 -7.66
CA VAL A 237 10.53 0.09 -6.58
C VAL A 237 9.83 -1.19 -6.99
N VAL A 238 10.60 -2.26 -7.17
CA VAL A 238 10.10 -3.60 -7.46
C VAL A 238 9.65 -4.24 -6.16
N GLN A 239 8.39 -4.59 -6.08
CA GLN A 239 7.77 -5.26 -4.93
C GLN A 239 8.07 -6.76 -4.94
N HIS A 240 7.83 -7.44 -3.83
CA HIS A 240 7.92 -8.92 -3.78
C HIS A 240 6.95 -9.60 -4.77
N SER A 241 5.83 -8.97 -5.10
CA SER A 241 4.91 -9.42 -6.16
C SER A 241 5.48 -9.39 -7.57
N GLY A 242 6.61 -8.67 -7.79
CA GLY A 242 7.16 -8.36 -9.10
C GLY A 242 6.60 -7.09 -9.74
N ASP A 243 5.52 -6.51 -9.20
CA ASP A 243 4.98 -5.24 -9.67
C ASP A 243 5.92 -4.08 -9.31
N VAL A 244 5.92 -3.04 -10.14
CA VAL A 244 6.76 -1.86 -9.96
C VAL A 244 5.91 -0.68 -9.52
N LEU A 245 6.28 -0.09 -8.37
CA LEU A 245 5.76 1.21 -7.94
C LEU A 245 6.76 2.29 -8.32
N VAL A 246 6.26 3.44 -8.78
CA VAL A 246 7.09 4.64 -9.03
C VAL A 246 6.82 5.65 -7.93
N ILE A 247 7.85 5.99 -7.18
CA ILE A 247 7.77 6.90 -6.05
C ILE A 247 8.41 8.23 -6.43
N SER A 248 7.60 9.29 -6.47
CA SER A 248 8.05 10.67 -6.71
C SER A 248 7.90 11.49 -5.44
N PHE A 249 8.88 12.36 -5.16
CA PHE A 249 8.88 13.19 -3.96
C PHE A 249 9.87 14.36 -4.09
N GLU A 250 9.70 15.36 -3.23
CA GLU A 250 10.66 16.47 -3.01
C GLU A 250 11.36 16.27 -1.66
N PRO A 251 12.67 16.01 -1.63
CA PRO A 251 13.42 15.86 -0.38
C PRO A 251 13.36 17.11 0.49
N ASN A 252 13.30 16.94 1.81
CA ASN A 252 13.45 17.98 2.81
C ASN A 252 14.27 17.46 4.01
N PRO A 253 14.76 18.32 4.94
CA PRO A 253 15.67 17.89 6.00
C PRO A 253 15.15 16.76 6.91
N SER A 254 13.84 16.60 7.07
CA SER A 254 13.21 15.61 7.94
C SER A 254 12.65 14.39 7.20
N GLY A 255 12.79 14.34 5.84
CA GLY A 255 12.24 13.29 5.00
C GLY A 255 11.92 13.79 3.58
N ALA A 256 10.64 13.82 3.21
CA ALA A 256 10.19 14.33 1.92
C ALA A 256 8.73 14.80 1.98
N GLY A 257 8.41 15.78 1.13
CA GLY A 257 7.05 16.24 0.86
C GLY A 257 6.62 15.99 -0.59
N LYS A 258 5.38 16.35 -0.89
CA LYS A 258 4.75 16.16 -2.22
C LYS A 258 4.91 14.73 -2.74
N VAL A 259 4.76 13.78 -1.85
CA VAL A 259 4.96 12.37 -2.17
C VAL A 259 3.83 11.88 -3.06
N ARG A 260 4.17 11.19 -4.13
CA ARG A 260 3.24 10.48 -5.00
C ARG A 260 3.71 9.05 -5.20
N MET A 261 2.76 8.14 -5.24
CA MET A 261 2.97 6.73 -5.54
C MET A 261 2.14 6.35 -6.77
N GLU A 262 2.80 5.89 -7.80
CA GLU A 262 2.17 5.40 -9.03
C GLU A 262 2.40 3.90 -9.18
N GLY A 263 1.40 3.19 -9.63
CA GLY A 263 1.51 1.76 -9.88
C GLY A 263 0.27 1.19 -10.55
N PRO A 264 0.42 0.00 -11.15
CA PRO A 264 -0.65 -0.64 -11.89
C PRO A 264 -1.75 -1.18 -10.97
N VAL A 265 -2.94 -1.26 -11.55
CA VAL A 265 -4.05 -2.08 -11.03
C VAL A 265 -4.52 -3.02 -12.13
N ARG A 266 -5.19 -4.10 -11.73
CA ARG A 266 -5.76 -5.07 -12.69
C ARG A 266 -7.16 -5.47 -12.26
N VAL A 267 -8.08 -5.47 -13.23
CA VAL A 267 -9.38 -6.13 -13.07
C VAL A 267 -9.19 -7.62 -13.33
N SER A 268 -9.46 -8.44 -12.32
CA SER A 268 -9.36 -9.90 -12.44
C SER A 268 -10.62 -10.48 -13.09
N PHE A 269 -11.80 -10.13 -12.56
CA PHE A 269 -13.11 -10.52 -13.11
C PHE A 269 -14.24 -9.67 -12.51
N ARG A 270 -15.43 -9.82 -13.07
CA ARG A 270 -16.68 -9.25 -12.56
C ARG A 270 -17.63 -10.38 -12.20
N GLY A 271 -18.46 -10.18 -11.19
CA GLY A 271 -19.37 -11.21 -10.73
C GLY A 271 -20.45 -10.69 -9.81
N SER A 272 -21.25 -11.62 -9.32
CA SER A 272 -22.22 -11.36 -8.27
C SER A 272 -22.20 -12.49 -7.24
N ALA A 273 -22.48 -12.15 -5.99
CA ALA A 273 -22.60 -13.08 -4.89
C ALA A 273 -23.94 -12.90 -4.17
N ASP A 274 -24.55 -14.00 -3.75
CA ASP A 274 -25.70 -13.93 -2.88
C ASP A 274 -25.25 -13.72 -1.44
N VAL A 275 -25.74 -12.67 -0.80
CA VAL A 275 -25.44 -12.35 0.60
C VAL A 275 -26.73 -12.37 1.42
N SER A 276 -26.69 -13.08 2.53
CA SER A 276 -27.83 -13.28 3.44
C SER A 276 -27.82 -12.31 4.62
#